data_6b8b972802c5c37e020ef0bc4fe109e4
#
_entry.id   6b8b972802c5c37e020ef0bc4fe109e4
#
_cell.length_a   1.000
_cell.length_b   1.000
_cell.length_c   1.000
_cell.angle_alpha   90.00
_cell.angle_beta   90.00
_cell.angle_gamma   90.00
#
_symmetry.space_group_name_H-M   'P 1'
#
loop_
_entity.id
_entity.type
_entity.pdbx_description
1 polymer ?
#
loop_
_entity_poly.entity_id
_entity_poly.type
_entity_poly.pdbx_seq_one_letter_code
_entity_poly.pdbx_strand_id
1 'polypeptide(L)'
;MKSIHILNQPLYQTQEFFTPFALTDVLIEDSGQQEQPYLHFWQLSQGMILGMKDTRLPQLQAALATLPASGYTPVVRNSGGLGVVADAGILNVSLILPLTNQKLSTDEAYEKMYHLIQQAFPEVTITTGEVATSYCPGEFDLSIEGQKIAGIAQRRIKNGVAIMLYLSVNGDQQGRGVLVRNFYQAGLKESFGTQGYPPVDPTSMANLADFLPKMTPEEVIKRLSAVFPKAKHLDSRDWLNQLADTSRYESRLASMAQRNQIIKEQKNDSL
;
A
#
# COMPACT_ATOMS: atom_id res chain seq x y z
N MET A 1 6.14 -24.50 10.19
CA MET A 1 5.47 -23.63 9.19
C MET A 1 5.98 -24.00 7.80
N LYS A 2 5.09 -23.97 6.80
CA LYS A 2 5.51 -24.10 5.39
C LYS A 2 6.50 -22.99 5.02
N SER A 3 7.34 -23.22 4.02
CA SER A 3 8.22 -22.18 3.49
C SER A 3 7.38 -21.06 2.87
N ILE A 4 7.82 -19.81 3.03
CA ILE A 4 7.11 -18.68 2.43
C ILE A 4 7.21 -18.71 0.91
N HIS A 5 6.14 -18.38 0.21
CA HIS A 5 6.14 -18.15 -1.23
C HIS A 5 6.32 -16.66 -1.52
N ILE A 6 7.24 -16.33 -2.40
CA ILE A 6 7.51 -14.95 -2.82
C ILE A 6 6.92 -14.73 -4.19
N LEU A 7 6.07 -13.71 -4.29
CA LEU A 7 5.43 -13.27 -5.53
C LEU A 7 5.83 -11.82 -5.81
N ASN A 8 6.62 -11.61 -6.86
CA ASN A 8 7.00 -10.30 -7.33
C ASN A 8 6.19 -9.93 -8.57
N GLN A 9 5.38 -8.86 -8.48
CA GLN A 9 4.55 -8.38 -9.57
C GLN A 9 5.27 -7.30 -10.38
N PRO A 10 4.91 -7.11 -11.66
CA PRO A 10 5.47 -6.03 -12.46
C PRO A 10 4.98 -4.66 -11.96
N LEU A 11 5.58 -3.60 -12.51
CA LEU A 11 5.05 -2.24 -12.39
C LEU A 11 3.74 -2.13 -13.17
N TYR A 12 2.62 -2.01 -12.47
CA TYR A 12 1.30 -1.94 -13.08
C TYR A 12 1.02 -0.56 -13.70
N GLN A 13 0.50 -0.58 -14.94
CA GLN A 13 0.03 0.62 -15.61
C GLN A 13 -1.41 0.95 -15.20
N THR A 14 -1.87 2.15 -15.52
CA THR A 14 -3.17 2.69 -15.06
C THR A 14 -4.36 1.75 -15.29
N GLN A 15 -4.36 1.01 -16.41
CA GLN A 15 -5.45 0.09 -16.76
C GLN A 15 -5.51 -1.14 -15.83
N GLU A 16 -4.40 -1.41 -15.12
CA GLU A 16 -4.22 -2.60 -14.29
C GLU A 16 -4.26 -2.29 -12.78
N PHE A 17 -4.58 -1.05 -12.38
CA PHE A 17 -4.50 -0.62 -10.97
C PHE A 17 -5.37 -1.41 -10.00
N PHE A 18 -6.37 -2.14 -10.47
CA PHE A 18 -7.17 -3.02 -9.61
C PHE A 18 -6.49 -4.37 -9.35
N THR A 19 -5.60 -4.80 -10.24
CA THR A 19 -4.96 -6.12 -10.22
C THR A 19 -4.26 -6.43 -8.90
N PRO A 20 -3.32 -5.59 -8.37
CA PRO A 20 -2.59 -5.93 -7.16
C PRO A 20 -3.49 -6.03 -5.91
N PHE A 21 -4.57 -5.24 -5.84
CA PHE A 21 -5.53 -5.32 -4.74
C PHE A 21 -6.36 -6.62 -4.80
N ALA A 22 -6.84 -6.96 -5.99
CA ALA A 22 -7.58 -8.20 -6.22
C ALA A 22 -6.73 -9.43 -5.93
N LEU A 23 -5.46 -9.43 -6.37
CA LEU A 23 -4.51 -10.50 -6.09
C LEU A 23 -4.19 -10.64 -4.61
N THR A 24 -3.97 -9.53 -3.90
CA THR A 24 -3.76 -9.56 -2.45
C THR A 24 -4.93 -10.24 -1.75
N ASP A 25 -6.19 -9.95 -2.14
CA ASP A 25 -7.37 -10.60 -1.56
C ASP A 25 -7.39 -12.12 -1.81
N VAL A 26 -7.03 -12.55 -3.02
CA VAL A 26 -6.95 -13.98 -3.37
C VAL A 26 -5.84 -14.67 -2.57
N LEU A 27 -4.67 -14.04 -2.44
CA LEU A 27 -3.56 -14.56 -1.64
C LEU A 27 -3.92 -14.71 -0.16
N ILE A 28 -4.70 -13.76 0.41
CA ILE A 28 -5.18 -13.84 1.79
C ILE A 28 -6.09 -15.07 1.96
N GLU A 29 -7.04 -15.29 1.04
CA GLU A 29 -7.94 -16.44 1.10
C GLU A 29 -7.18 -17.75 0.95
N ASP A 30 -6.27 -17.84 -0.03
CA ASP A 30 -5.44 -19.01 -0.26
C ASP A 30 -4.55 -19.31 0.96
N SER A 31 -3.93 -18.30 1.53
CA SER A 31 -3.13 -18.43 2.75
C SER A 31 -3.93 -19.08 3.88
N GLY A 32 -5.15 -18.62 4.12
CA GLY A 32 -6.02 -19.18 5.15
C GLY A 32 -6.53 -20.60 4.85
N GLN A 33 -6.67 -20.95 3.58
CA GLN A 33 -7.17 -22.28 3.16
C GLN A 33 -6.06 -23.34 3.11
N GLN A 34 -4.89 -22.94 2.59
CA GLN A 34 -3.77 -23.84 2.35
C GLN A 34 -2.71 -23.79 3.45
N GLU A 35 -2.88 -22.93 4.46
CA GLU A 35 -1.85 -22.67 5.48
C GLU A 35 -0.50 -22.26 4.86
N GLN A 36 -0.55 -21.51 3.75
CA GLN A 36 0.60 -21.10 2.97
C GLN A 36 0.89 -19.62 3.19
N PRO A 37 2.06 -19.24 3.78
CA PRO A 37 2.45 -17.83 3.89
C PRO A 37 2.99 -17.31 2.56
N TYR A 38 2.75 -16.00 2.29
CA TYR A 38 3.22 -15.31 1.10
C TYR A 38 3.93 -14.00 1.46
N LEU A 39 4.91 -13.62 0.64
CA LEU A 39 5.46 -12.27 0.57
C LEU A 39 5.20 -11.75 -0.85
N HIS A 40 4.36 -10.73 -0.95
CA HIS A 40 3.86 -10.20 -2.21
C HIS A 40 4.32 -8.77 -2.42
N PHE A 41 4.98 -8.50 -3.54
CA PHE A 41 5.51 -7.20 -3.95
C PHE A 41 4.79 -6.68 -5.18
N TRP A 42 4.49 -5.39 -5.19
CA TRP A 42 3.87 -4.73 -6.34
C TRP A 42 4.07 -3.22 -6.32
N GLN A 43 3.97 -2.60 -7.49
CA GLN A 43 4.12 -1.17 -7.70
C GLN A 43 3.07 -0.65 -8.68
N LEU A 44 2.74 0.64 -8.60
CA LEU A 44 1.94 1.36 -9.60
C LEU A 44 2.79 2.40 -10.31
N SER A 45 2.49 2.68 -11.59
CA SER A 45 3.26 3.64 -12.37
C SER A 45 3.07 5.09 -11.90
N GLN A 46 1.82 5.55 -11.76
CA GLN A 46 1.43 6.88 -11.30
C GLN A 46 0.00 6.85 -10.73
N GLY A 47 -0.14 6.34 -9.50
CA GLY A 47 -1.41 6.17 -8.81
C GLY A 47 -1.54 7.07 -7.57
N MET A 48 -2.74 7.61 -7.33
CA MET A 48 -3.17 8.10 -6.03
C MET A 48 -4.10 7.07 -5.42
N ILE A 49 -3.60 6.30 -4.44
CA ILE A 49 -4.39 5.30 -3.73
C ILE A 49 -5.20 6.01 -2.65
N LEU A 50 -6.51 6.01 -2.80
CA LEU A 50 -7.46 6.64 -1.87
C LEU A 50 -8.01 5.61 -0.89
N GLY A 51 -8.16 6.01 0.37
CA GLY A 51 -8.94 5.26 1.36
C GLY A 51 -10.44 5.52 1.22
N MET A 52 -11.26 4.71 1.92
CA MET A 52 -12.72 4.93 1.91
C MET A 52 -13.14 6.24 2.56
N LYS A 53 -12.33 6.80 3.46
CA LYS A 53 -12.60 8.11 4.06
C LYS A 53 -12.45 9.23 3.05
N ASP A 54 -11.49 9.12 2.14
CA ASP A 54 -11.22 10.14 1.12
C ASP A 54 -12.40 10.31 0.15
N THR A 55 -13.17 9.25 -0.10
CA THR A 55 -14.37 9.32 -0.94
C THR A 55 -15.52 10.16 -0.33
N ARG A 56 -15.37 10.57 0.93
CA ARG A 56 -16.33 11.39 1.67
C ARG A 56 -15.86 12.83 1.85
N LEU A 57 -14.83 13.25 1.14
CA LEU A 57 -14.38 14.64 1.16
C LEU A 57 -15.51 15.58 0.73
N PRO A 58 -15.75 16.69 1.44
CA PRO A 58 -16.82 17.64 1.11
C PRO A 58 -16.76 18.17 -0.33
N GLN A 59 -15.53 18.36 -0.86
CA GLN A 59 -15.28 18.81 -2.23
C GLN A 59 -14.45 17.75 -2.99
N LEU A 60 -14.95 16.51 -3.00
CA LEU A 60 -14.21 15.38 -3.62
C LEU A 60 -13.83 15.66 -5.08
N GLN A 61 -14.73 16.29 -5.87
CA GLN A 61 -14.45 16.60 -7.29
C GLN A 61 -13.31 17.61 -7.44
N ALA A 62 -13.27 18.63 -6.58
CA ALA A 62 -12.16 19.59 -6.58
C ALA A 62 -10.83 18.90 -6.22
N ALA A 63 -10.85 17.98 -5.26
CA ALA A 63 -9.69 17.17 -4.91
C ALA A 63 -9.23 16.29 -6.07
N LEU A 64 -10.14 15.54 -6.67
CA LEU A 64 -9.86 14.67 -7.82
C LEU A 64 -9.33 15.44 -9.04
N ALA A 65 -9.80 16.67 -9.27
CA ALA A 65 -9.35 17.52 -10.37
C ALA A 65 -7.87 17.94 -10.27
N THR A 66 -7.25 17.85 -9.09
CA THR A 66 -5.82 18.16 -8.91
C THR A 66 -4.90 17.08 -9.46
N LEU A 67 -5.36 15.84 -9.61
CA LEU A 67 -4.54 14.66 -9.92
C LEU A 67 -4.12 14.58 -11.41
N PRO A 68 -5.02 14.77 -12.41
CA PRO A 68 -4.65 14.64 -13.82
C PRO A 68 -3.60 15.65 -14.26
N ALA A 69 -3.63 16.87 -13.72
CA ALA A 69 -2.62 17.89 -14.02
C ALA A 69 -1.20 17.48 -13.57
N SER A 70 -1.11 16.57 -12.60
CA SER A 70 0.14 16.00 -12.09
C SER A 70 0.44 14.60 -12.67
N GLY A 71 -0.37 14.10 -13.60
CA GLY A 71 -0.21 12.79 -14.24
C GLY A 71 -0.68 11.59 -13.40
N TYR A 72 -1.32 11.82 -12.24
CA TYR A 72 -1.75 10.74 -11.36
C TYR A 72 -3.20 10.32 -11.56
N THR A 73 -3.45 9.01 -11.47
CA THR A 73 -4.79 8.43 -11.59
C THR A 73 -5.27 7.95 -10.21
N PRO A 74 -6.47 8.36 -9.74
CA PRO A 74 -7.01 7.89 -8.48
C PRO A 74 -7.47 6.43 -8.55
N VAL A 75 -7.24 5.69 -7.46
CA VAL A 75 -7.79 4.34 -7.24
C VAL A 75 -8.20 4.19 -5.78
N VAL A 76 -9.44 3.78 -5.53
CA VAL A 76 -9.94 3.54 -4.17
C VAL A 76 -9.59 2.12 -3.75
N ARG A 77 -8.80 1.99 -2.67
CA ARG A 77 -8.35 0.68 -2.15
C ARG A 77 -9.43 -0.03 -1.33
N ASN A 78 -9.22 -1.30 -1.10
CA ASN A 78 -10.10 -2.19 -0.33
C ASN A 78 -9.69 -2.36 1.16
N SER A 79 -8.83 -1.47 1.67
CA SER A 79 -8.36 -1.45 3.06
C SER A 79 -8.56 -0.07 3.71
N GLY A 80 -8.37 0.01 5.02
CA GLY A 80 -8.43 1.27 5.78
C GLY A 80 -7.30 2.24 5.47
N GLY A 81 -7.37 3.42 6.07
CA GLY A 81 -6.40 4.52 5.93
C GLY A 81 -6.86 5.61 4.96
N LEU A 82 -5.96 6.54 4.69
CA LEU A 82 -6.14 7.74 3.85
C LEU A 82 -5.32 7.65 2.55
N GLY A 83 -5.36 8.72 1.76
CA GLY A 83 -4.66 8.82 0.48
C GLY A 83 -3.15 8.70 0.59
N VAL A 84 -2.55 7.94 -0.32
CA VAL A 84 -1.10 7.84 -0.52
C VAL A 84 -0.77 7.88 -2.00
N VAL A 85 0.36 8.44 -2.35
CA VAL A 85 0.86 8.44 -3.73
C VAL A 85 1.62 7.14 -3.98
N ALA A 86 1.38 6.48 -5.10
CA ALA A 86 2.12 5.30 -5.54
C ALA A 86 2.63 5.52 -6.96
N ASP A 87 3.93 5.55 -7.10
CA ASP A 87 4.65 5.61 -8.37
C ASP A 87 5.80 4.60 -8.40
N ALA A 88 6.65 4.66 -9.42
CA ALA A 88 7.73 3.69 -9.60
C ALA A 88 8.77 3.67 -8.45
N GLY A 89 8.83 4.72 -7.63
CA GLY A 89 9.71 4.78 -6.45
C GLY A 89 9.06 4.27 -5.16
N ILE A 90 7.79 3.85 -5.22
CA ILE A 90 7.04 3.30 -4.09
C ILE A 90 6.91 1.78 -4.24
N LEU A 91 7.29 1.05 -3.22
CA LEU A 91 7.08 -0.39 -3.15
C LEU A 91 5.97 -0.74 -2.16
N ASN A 92 4.96 -1.46 -2.62
CA ASN A 92 3.97 -2.06 -1.75
C ASN A 92 4.38 -3.50 -1.45
N VAL A 93 4.39 -3.86 -0.16
CA VAL A 93 4.78 -5.19 0.33
C VAL A 93 3.66 -5.75 1.19
N SER A 94 3.23 -6.99 0.92
CA SER A 94 2.25 -7.67 1.75
C SER A 94 2.86 -8.95 2.33
N LEU A 95 3.04 -9.00 3.65
CA LEU A 95 3.31 -10.23 4.37
C LEU A 95 1.95 -10.88 4.68
N ILE A 96 1.68 -12.01 4.04
CA ILE A 96 0.37 -12.69 4.12
C ILE A 96 0.54 -13.98 4.91
N LEU A 97 -0.24 -14.13 5.96
CA LEU A 97 -0.13 -15.21 6.93
C LEU A 97 -1.47 -15.94 7.15
N PRO A 98 -1.45 -17.27 7.34
CA PRO A 98 -2.62 -17.99 7.81
C PRO A 98 -2.89 -17.73 9.29
N LEU A 99 -4.17 -17.67 9.67
CA LEU A 99 -4.65 -17.51 11.04
C LEU A 99 -5.29 -18.79 11.61
N THR A 100 -5.16 -19.92 10.93
CA THR A 100 -5.88 -21.17 11.21
C THR A 100 -5.62 -21.71 12.62
N ASN A 101 -4.45 -21.45 13.19
CA ASN A 101 -4.04 -21.94 14.51
C ASN A 101 -3.47 -20.86 15.44
N GLN A 102 -3.60 -19.58 15.06
CA GLN A 102 -3.05 -18.47 15.85
C GLN A 102 -4.03 -17.30 15.88
N LYS A 103 -4.30 -16.79 17.09
CA LYS A 103 -4.84 -15.44 17.23
C LYS A 103 -3.67 -14.48 17.09
N LEU A 104 -3.67 -13.69 16.05
CA LEU A 104 -2.72 -12.60 15.83
C LEU A 104 -3.47 -11.27 16.02
N SER A 105 -3.11 -10.51 17.04
CA SER A 105 -3.65 -9.17 17.24
C SER A 105 -3.22 -8.21 16.13
N THR A 106 -3.80 -7.02 16.09
CA THR A 106 -3.40 -5.98 15.14
C THR A 106 -1.94 -5.57 15.33
N ASP A 107 -1.58 -5.32 16.58
CA ASP A 107 -0.25 -4.84 16.96
C ASP A 107 0.83 -5.90 16.70
N GLU A 108 0.60 -7.15 17.12
CA GLU A 108 1.50 -8.26 16.82
C GLU A 108 1.71 -8.44 15.31
N ALA A 109 0.68 -8.18 14.49
CA ALA A 109 0.80 -8.23 13.04
C ALA A 109 1.72 -7.10 12.54
N TYR A 110 1.54 -5.88 13.05
CA TYR A 110 2.38 -4.73 12.67
C TYR A 110 3.83 -4.89 13.14
N GLU A 111 4.06 -5.41 14.33
CA GLU A 111 5.40 -5.76 14.84
C GLU A 111 6.12 -6.77 13.93
N LYS A 112 5.41 -7.76 13.37
CA LYS A 112 6.03 -8.69 12.41
C LYS A 112 6.54 -7.99 11.17
N MET A 113 5.81 -7.01 10.64
CA MET A 113 6.26 -6.22 9.49
C MET A 113 7.44 -5.32 9.88
N TYR A 114 7.34 -4.63 11.03
CA TYR A 114 8.46 -3.83 11.55
C TYR A 114 9.76 -4.64 11.66
N HIS A 115 9.69 -5.82 12.30
CA HIS A 115 10.87 -6.68 12.45
C HIS A 115 11.42 -7.17 11.11
N LEU A 116 10.55 -7.48 10.14
CA LEU A 116 10.97 -7.85 8.78
C LEU A 116 11.76 -6.72 8.13
N ILE A 117 11.28 -5.48 8.23
CA ILE A 117 11.96 -4.32 7.65
C ILE A 117 13.26 -4.05 8.38
N GLN A 118 13.27 -4.03 9.73
CA GLN A 118 14.49 -3.80 10.50
C GLN A 118 15.57 -4.88 10.22
N GLN A 119 15.16 -6.13 10.02
CA GLN A 119 16.09 -7.23 9.68
C GLN A 119 16.67 -7.07 8.26
N ALA A 120 15.90 -6.55 7.31
CA ALA A 120 16.35 -6.33 5.93
C ALA A 120 17.28 -5.10 5.81
N PHE A 121 17.19 -4.15 6.75
CA PHE A 121 17.94 -2.89 6.76
C PHE A 121 18.62 -2.64 8.12
N PRO A 122 19.56 -3.50 8.53
CA PRO A 122 20.25 -3.39 9.82
C PRO A 122 21.17 -2.16 9.91
N GLU A 123 21.46 -1.52 8.79
CA GLU A 123 22.34 -0.35 8.71
C GLU A 123 21.71 0.94 9.27
N VAL A 124 20.39 0.96 9.40
CA VAL A 124 19.63 2.12 9.91
C VAL A 124 18.76 1.75 11.10
N THR A 125 18.54 2.68 11.99
CA THR A 125 17.60 2.52 13.10
C THR A 125 16.22 2.95 12.63
N ILE A 126 15.29 2.00 12.56
CA ILE A 126 13.89 2.27 12.23
C ILE A 126 13.10 2.37 13.52
N THR A 127 12.29 3.41 13.65
CA THR A 127 11.39 3.62 14.79
C THR A 127 9.94 3.48 14.34
N THR A 128 9.07 3.12 15.27
CA THR A 128 7.62 3.08 15.06
C THR A 128 6.94 4.22 15.83
N GLY A 129 5.88 4.77 15.27
CA GLY A 129 5.09 5.83 15.91
C GLY A 129 4.41 6.71 14.89
N GLU A 130 3.32 7.36 15.28
CA GLU A 130 2.55 8.22 14.40
C GLU A 130 3.34 9.47 13.99
N VAL A 131 3.43 9.71 12.69
CA VAL A 131 3.90 10.99 12.12
C VAL A 131 2.66 11.77 11.66
N ALA A 132 2.05 12.50 12.58
CA ALA A 132 0.73 13.13 12.43
C ALA A 132 0.61 14.11 11.25
N THR A 133 1.73 14.71 10.82
CA THR A 133 1.80 15.63 9.66
C THR A 133 2.13 14.92 8.35
N SER A 134 2.35 13.60 8.36
CA SER A 134 2.53 12.84 7.13
C SER A 134 1.18 12.60 6.43
N TYR A 135 1.18 12.22 5.15
CA TYR A 135 -0.04 11.69 4.57
C TYR A 135 -0.33 10.27 5.11
N CYS A 136 -1.61 9.96 5.31
CA CYS A 136 -2.07 8.70 5.88
C CYS A 136 -1.32 8.33 7.18
N PRO A 137 -1.33 9.19 8.24
CA PRO A 137 -0.67 8.88 9.50
C PRO A 137 -1.29 7.65 10.18
N GLY A 138 -0.48 6.90 10.90
CA GLY A 138 -0.89 5.73 11.65
C GLY A 138 0.05 5.43 12.81
N GLU A 139 -0.45 4.78 13.86
CA GLU A 139 0.29 4.48 15.09
C GLU A 139 1.56 3.64 14.85
N PHE A 140 1.61 2.90 13.75
CA PHE A 140 2.75 2.07 13.33
C PHE A 140 3.39 2.60 12.02
N ASP A 141 3.49 3.92 11.87
CA ASP A 141 4.34 4.47 10.82
C ASP A 141 5.81 4.10 11.10
N LEU A 142 6.56 3.75 10.06
CA LEU A 142 8.00 3.50 10.17
C LEU A 142 8.77 4.75 9.77
N SER A 143 9.70 5.15 10.64
CA SER A 143 10.49 6.38 10.48
C SER A 143 11.97 6.13 10.67
N ILE A 144 12.79 6.92 9.98
CA ILE A 144 14.23 7.07 10.22
C ILE A 144 14.47 8.54 10.53
N GLU A 145 15.19 8.84 11.60
CA GLU A 145 15.50 10.21 12.05
C GLU A 145 14.23 11.10 12.17
N GLY A 146 13.09 10.50 12.56
CA GLY A 146 11.83 11.20 12.74
C GLY A 146 11.04 11.47 11.45
N GLN A 147 11.56 11.12 10.27
CA GLN A 147 10.86 11.25 8.99
C GLN A 147 10.25 9.91 8.59
N LYS A 148 8.96 9.91 8.28
CA LYS A 148 8.25 8.71 7.86
C LYS A 148 8.73 8.24 6.50
N ILE A 149 9.14 6.95 6.45
CA ILE A 149 9.51 6.25 5.22
C ILE A 149 8.45 5.24 4.78
N ALA A 150 7.58 4.77 5.72
CA ALA A 150 6.57 3.77 5.42
C ALA A 150 5.34 3.88 6.31
N GLY A 151 4.22 3.37 5.83
CA GLY A 151 3.00 3.18 6.60
C GLY A 151 2.53 1.73 6.52
N ILE A 152 1.91 1.23 7.59
CA ILE A 152 1.42 -0.15 7.67
C ILE A 152 -0.10 -0.16 7.78
N ALA A 153 -0.74 -1.08 7.09
CA ALA A 153 -2.16 -1.39 7.20
C ALA A 153 -2.36 -2.90 7.22
N GLN A 154 -3.53 -3.37 7.60
CA GLN A 154 -3.85 -4.79 7.50
C GLN A 154 -5.21 -5.04 6.87
N ARG A 155 -5.36 -6.22 6.28
CA ARG A 155 -6.61 -6.71 5.74
C ARG A 155 -6.78 -8.18 6.12
N ARG A 156 -7.94 -8.50 6.68
CA ARG A 156 -8.28 -9.87 7.11
C ARG A 156 -9.42 -10.40 6.26
N ILE A 157 -9.27 -11.61 5.75
CA ILE A 157 -10.32 -12.31 5.00
C ILE A 157 -10.34 -13.76 5.51
N LYS A 158 -11.48 -14.18 6.09
CA LYS A 158 -11.62 -15.51 6.68
C LYS A 158 -10.43 -15.83 7.64
N ASN A 159 -9.69 -16.89 7.34
CA ASN A 159 -8.56 -17.36 8.14
C ASN A 159 -7.19 -16.88 7.60
N GLY A 160 -7.16 -15.78 6.88
CA GLY A 160 -5.92 -15.18 6.39
C GLY A 160 -5.82 -13.70 6.75
N VAL A 161 -4.60 -13.20 6.86
CA VAL A 161 -4.29 -11.79 7.07
C VAL A 161 -3.17 -11.35 6.15
N ALA A 162 -3.31 -10.20 5.51
CA ALA A 162 -2.22 -9.45 4.89
C ALA A 162 -1.83 -8.28 5.80
N ILE A 163 -0.56 -8.21 6.11
CA ILE A 163 0.09 -7.06 6.73
C ILE A 163 0.74 -6.30 5.58
N MET A 164 0.19 -5.13 5.26
CA MET A 164 0.52 -4.39 4.05
C MET A 164 1.36 -3.17 4.41
N LEU A 165 2.53 -3.09 3.83
CA LEU A 165 3.45 -1.97 3.95
C LEU A 165 3.42 -1.15 2.65
N TYR A 166 3.29 0.15 2.78
CA TYR A 166 3.63 1.16 1.79
C TYR A 166 5.02 1.68 2.14
N LEU A 167 6.02 1.50 1.26
CA LEU A 167 7.40 1.93 1.48
C LEU A 167 7.83 2.94 0.42
N SER A 168 8.22 4.13 0.86
CA SER A 168 8.86 5.14 0.01
C SER A 168 10.33 4.78 -0.15
N VAL A 169 10.69 4.24 -1.33
CA VAL A 169 12.05 3.77 -1.59
C VAL A 169 12.92 4.88 -2.14
N ASN A 170 12.47 5.53 -3.21
CA ASN A 170 13.20 6.63 -3.88
C ASN A 170 12.24 7.55 -4.66
N GLY A 171 12.80 8.49 -5.42
CA GLY A 171 12.02 9.45 -6.21
C GLY A 171 11.73 10.75 -5.45
N ASP A 172 10.77 11.54 -5.96
CA ASP A 172 10.45 12.86 -5.40
C ASP A 172 9.43 12.76 -4.25
N GLN A 173 9.89 12.43 -3.05
CA GLN A 173 9.02 12.34 -1.87
C GLN A 173 8.40 13.68 -1.48
N GLN A 174 9.12 14.78 -1.68
CA GLN A 174 8.59 16.11 -1.41
C GLN A 174 7.44 16.44 -2.38
N GLY A 175 7.60 16.15 -3.66
CA GLY A 175 6.55 16.32 -4.67
C GLY A 175 5.32 15.46 -4.36
N ARG A 176 5.49 14.20 -3.91
CA ARG A 176 4.38 13.36 -3.44
C ARG A 176 3.63 14.00 -2.27
N GLY A 177 4.37 14.52 -1.29
CA GLY A 177 3.78 15.23 -0.14
C GLY A 177 2.98 16.46 -0.58
N VAL A 178 3.53 17.26 -1.50
CA VAL A 178 2.84 18.43 -2.07
C VAL A 178 1.57 18.00 -2.82
N LEU A 179 1.62 16.94 -3.61
CA LEU A 179 0.45 16.41 -4.32
C LEU A 179 -0.70 16.05 -3.36
N VAL A 180 -0.40 15.29 -2.29
CA VAL A 180 -1.42 14.90 -1.30
C VAL A 180 -1.93 16.10 -0.52
N ARG A 181 -1.06 17.04 -0.15
CA ARG A 181 -1.47 18.29 0.49
C ARG A 181 -2.44 19.07 -0.37
N ASN A 182 -2.13 19.27 -1.65
CA ASN A 182 -2.99 19.99 -2.59
C ASN A 182 -4.33 19.28 -2.79
N PHE A 183 -4.33 17.94 -2.87
CA PHE A 183 -5.55 17.13 -2.92
C PHE A 183 -6.45 17.39 -1.71
N TYR A 184 -5.92 17.36 -0.49
CA TYR A 184 -6.70 17.61 0.71
C TYR A 184 -7.09 19.07 0.86
N GLN A 185 -6.25 20.04 0.48
CA GLN A 185 -6.60 21.46 0.49
C GLN A 185 -7.78 21.74 -0.45
N ALA A 186 -7.77 21.17 -1.65
CA ALA A 186 -8.88 21.30 -2.59
C ALA A 186 -10.16 20.64 -2.07
N GLY A 187 -10.05 19.48 -1.41
CA GLY A 187 -11.18 18.70 -0.92
C GLY A 187 -11.81 19.20 0.37
N LEU A 188 -11.03 19.88 1.22
CA LEU A 188 -11.43 20.31 2.57
C LEU A 188 -11.53 21.81 2.72
N LYS A 189 -10.84 22.59 1.88
CA LYS A 189 -10.78 24.06 1.96
C LYS A 189 -10.39 24.53 3.39
N GLU A 190 -11.26 25.32 4.03
CA GLU A 190 -11.06 25.87 5.38
C GLU A 190 -10.89 24.77 6.46
N SER A 191 -11.36 23.55 6.20
CA SER A 191 -11.24 22.41 7.12
C SER A 191 -9.97 21.58 6.91
N PHE A 192 -9.01 22.04 6.12
CA PHE A 192 -7.74 21.33 5.92
C PHE A 192 -7.03 21.04 7.25
N GLY A 193 -6.56 19.82 7.42
CA GLY A 193 -5.89 19.38 8.66
C GLY A 193 -6.82 19.11 9.85
N THR A 194 -8.14 19.03 9.60
CA THR A 194 -9.16 18.76 10.62
C THR A 194 -10.00 17.53 10.27
N GLN A 195 -10.97 17.17 11.10
CA GLN A 195 -11.92 16.05 10.89
C GLN A 195 -11.22 14.70 10.64
N GLY A 196 -9.99 14.54 11.19
CA GLY A 196 -9.18 13.33 11.03
C GLY A 196 -8.54 13.20 9.65
N TYR A 197 -8.39 14.28 8.90
CA TYR A 197 -7.48 14.39 7.76
C TYR A 197 -6.21 15.13 8.22
N PRO A 198 -5.01 14.68 7.79
CA PRO A 198 -3.75 15.25 8.26
C PRO A 198 -3.49 16.64 7.68
N PRO A 199 -2.84 17.52 8.44
CA PRO A 199 -2.28 18.79 7.92
C PRO A 199 -0.96 18.51 7.20
N VAL A 200 -1.01 17.83 6.05
CA VAL A 200 0.16 17.26 5.37
C VAL A 200 1.30 18.25 5.23
N ASP A 201 2.41 17.93 5.89
CA ASP A 201 3.72 18.58 5.73
C ASP A 201 4.64 17.65 4.93
N PRO A 202 5.01 17.98 3.69
CA PRO A 202 5.90 17.17 2.88
C PRO A 202 7.23 16.85 3.57
N THR A 203 7.75 17.74 4.42
CA THR A 203 9.06 17.57 5.08
C THR A 203 9.04 16.53 6.20
N SER A 204 7.87 16.09 6.64
CA SER A 204 7.73 15.03 7.64
C SER A 204 7.97 13.61 7.11
N MET A 205 8.28 13.49 5.82
CA MET A 205 8.44 12.22 5.11
C MET A 205 9.74 12.19 4.30
N ALA A 206 10.31 11.00 4.16
CA ALA A 206 11.53 10.76 3.39
C ALA A 206 11.44 9.45 2.59
N ASN A 207 12.42 9.22 1.73
CA ASN A 207 12.66 7.93 1.09
C ASN A 207 13.67 7.10 1.90
N LEU A 208 13.61 5.80 1.76
CA LEU A 208 14.66 4.93 2.28
C LEU A 208 16.04 5.27 1.66
N ALA A 209 16.06 5.68 0.39
CA ALA A 209 17.28 6.06 -0.34
C ALA A 209 17.95 7.34 0.20
N ASP A 210 17.24 8.18 0.95
CA ASP A 210 17.81 9.38 1.57
C ASP A 210 18.77 9.00 2.71
N PHE A 211 18.56 7.83 3.35
CA PHE A 211 19.39 7.29 4.43
C PHE A 211 20.32 6.15 3.95
N LEU A 212 19.89 5.38 2.95
CA LEU A 212 20.65 4.29 2.34
C LEU A 212 20.82 4.56 0.83
N PRO A 213 21.88 5.27 0.43
CA PRO A 213 22.08 5.64 -0.97
C PRO A 213 22.04 4.44 -1.92
N LYS A 214 21.50 4.64 -3.13
CA LYS A 214 21.34 3.62 -4.19
C LYS A 214 20.26 2.57 -3.92
N MET A 215 19.38 2.76 -2.93
CA MET A 215 18.19 1.90 -2.78
C MET A 215 17.25 2.08 -3.97
N THR A 216 16.89 0.95 -4.57
CA THR A 216 15.85 0.82 -5.59
C THR A 216 14.80 -0.18 -5.13
N PRO A 217 13.58 -0.17 -5.68
CA PRO A 217 12.59 -1.20 -5.36
C PRO A 217 13.12 -2.62 -5.55
N GLU A 218 13.93 -2.87 -6.58
CA GLU A 218 14.54 -4.18 -6.86
C GLU A 218 15.53 -4.59 -5.75
N GLU A 219 16.36 -3.66 -5.26
CA GLU A 219 17.28 -3.96 -4.16
C GLU A 219 16.53 -4.20 -2.84
N VAL A 220 15.45 -3.47 -2.60
CA VAL A 220 14.56 -3.71 -1.45
C VAL A 220 13.92 -5.09 -1.54
N ILE A 221 13.37 -5.47 -2.68
CA ILE A 221 12.78 -6.80 -2.92
C ILE A 221 13.81 -7.90 -2.66
N LYS A 222 15.03 -7.73 -3.16
CA LYS A 222 16.15 -8.67 -2.96
C LYS A 222 16.48 -8.82 -1.48
N ARG A 223 16.61 -7.72 -0.73
CA ARG A 223 16.94 -7.75 0.72
C ARG A 223 15.82 -8.38 1.54
N LEU A 224 14.57 -8.01 1.30
CA LEU A 224 13.41 -8.61 1.98
C LEU A 224 13.27 -10.11 1.67
N SER A 225 13.54 -10.51 0.43
CA SER A 225 13.53 -11.92 0.04
C SER A 225 14.64 -12.71 0.72
N ALA A 226 15.81 -12.13 0.92
CA ALA A 226 16.96 -12.77 1.56
C ALA A 226 16.71 -13.09 3.05
N VAL A 227 15.76 -12.40 3.71
CA VAL A 227 15.32 -12.73 5.08
C VAL A 227 14.72 -14.14 5.15
N PHE A 228 14.25 -14.67 4.02
CA PHE A 228 13.63 -15.99 3.92
C PHE A 228 14.44 -16.94 3.02
N PRO A 229 15.60 -17.47 3.48
CA PRO A 229 16.54 -18.23 2.64
C PRO A 229 15.95 -19.54 2.07
N LYS A 230 14.82 -20.02 2.62
CA LYS A 230 14.11 -21.21 2.15
C LYS A 230 12.82 -20.86 1.38
N ALA A 231 12.67 -19.60 0.97
CA ALA A 231 11.50 -19.17 0.22
C ALA A 231 11.44 -19.84 -1.16
N LYS A 232 10.22 -20.06 -1.64
CA LYS A 232 9.98 -20.45 -3.04
C LYS A 232 9.54 -19.21 -3.82
N HIS A 233 10.32 -18.84 -4.82
CA HIS A 233 9.93 -17.79 -5.75
C HIS A 233 8.93 -18.34 -6.76
N LEU A 234 7.78 -17.66 -6.87
CA LEU A 234 6.74 -18.01 -7.83
C LEU A 234 6.81 -17.08 -9.03
N ASP A 235 6.70 -17.64 -10.23
CA ASP A 235 6.38 -16.82 -11.39
C ASP A 235 4.95 -16.29 -11.26
N SER A 236 4.79 -14.99 -11.39
CA SER A 236 3.50 -14.35 -11.17
C SER A 236 2.46 -14.71 -12.22
N ARG A 237 2.88 -14.96 -13.46
CA ARG A 237 1.99 -15.36 -14.57
C ARG A 237 1.57 -16.82 -14.42
N ASP A 238 2.54 -17.69 -14.12
CA ASP A 238 2.26 -19.11 -13.92
C ASP A 238 1.37 -19.31 -12.70
N TRP A 239 1.59 -18.55 -11.62
CA TRP A 239 0.72 -18.64 -10.45
C TRP A 239 -0.71 -18.19 -10.75
N LEU A 240 -0.88 -17.08 -11.50
CA LEU A 240 -2.20 -16.61 -11.97
C LEU A 240 -2.89 -17.65 -12.85
N ASN A 241 -2.14 -18.28 -13.76
CA ASN A 241 -2.67 -19.32 -14.64
C ASN A 241 -3.02 -20.62 -13.88
N GLN A 242 -2.33 -20.89 -12.76
CA GLN A 242 -2.57 -22.05 -11.88
C GLN A 242 -3.66 -21.80 -10.83
N LEU A 243 -4.11 -20.56 -10.65
CA LEU A 243 -5.34 -20.29 -9.92
C LEU A 243 -6.49 -20.95 -10.69
N ALA A 244 -6.68 -22.24 -10.40
CA ALA A 244 -7.71 -23.09 -11.03
C ALA A 244 -9.13 -22.51 -10.86
N ASP A 245 -9.29 -21.50 -10.04
CA ASP A 245 -10.51 -20.74 -9.81
C ASP A 245 -10.30 -19.27 -10.19
N THR A 246 -10.24 -19.02 -11.50
CA THR A 246 -10.23 -17.65 -12.04
C THR A 246 -11.45 -16.84 -11.58
N SER A 247 -12.55 -17.52 -11.21
CA SER A 247 -13.78 -16.88 -10.73
C SER A 247 -13.57 -16.05 -9.46
N ARG A 248 -12.67 -16.48 -8.55
CA ARG A 248 -12.32 -15.70 -7.36
C ARG A 248 -11.63 -14.40 -7.73
N TYR A 249 -10.63 -14.47 -8.61
CA TYR A 249 -9.90 -13.29 -9.05
C TYR A 249 -10.82 -12.32 -9.79
N GLU A 250 -11.64 -12.80 -10.70
CA GLU A 250 -12.63 -12.01 -11.42
C GLU A 250 -13.64 -11.33 -10.48
N SER A 251 -14.12 -12.07 -9.47
CA SER A 251 -14.99 -11.51 -8.43
C SER A 251 -14.31 -10.38 -7.64
N ARG A 252 -13.00 -10.51 -7.33
CA ARG A 252 -12.24 -9.46 -6.63
C ARG A 252 -12.00 -8.25 -7.53
N LEU A 253 -11.70 -8.45 -8.81
CA LEU A 253 -11.61 -7.36 -9.79
C LEU A 253 -12.95 -6.63 -9.94
N ALA A 254 -14.06 -7.34 -10.05
CA ALA A 254 -15.39 -6.74 -10.11
C ALA A 254 -15.71 -5.93 -8.85
N SER A 255 -15.34 -6.43 -7.66
CA SER A 255 -15.49 -5.70 -6.39
C SER A 255 -14.66 -4.41 -6.36
N MET A 256 -13.42 -4.43 -6.91
CA MET A 256 -12.60 -3.23 -7.05
C MET A 256 -13.23 -2.24 -8.03
N ALA A 257 -13.71 -2.71 -9.18
CA ALA A 257 -14.39 -1.88 -10.17
C ALA A 257 -15.63 -1.18 -9.58
N GLN A 258 -16.49 -1.94 -8.87
CA GLN A 258 -17.67 -1.39 -8.20
C GLN A 258 -17.29 -0.32 -7.16
N ARG A 259 -16.30 -0.58 -6.32
CA ARG A 259 -15.80 0.38 -5.32
C ARG A 259 -15.34 1.68 -5.95
N ASN A 260 -14.73 1.61 -7.13
CA ASN A 260 -14.17 2.75 -7.83
C ASN A 260 -15.21 3.51 -8.70
N GLN A 261 -16.47 3.07 -8.76
CA GLN A 261 -17.55 3.82 -9.41
C GLN A 261 -17.78 5.18 -8.75
N ILE A 262 -17.64 5.26 -7.42
CA ILE A 262 -17.84 6.50 -6.65
C ILE A 262 -16.98 7.68 -7.14
N ILE A 263 -15.78 7.42 -7.67
CA ILE A 263 -14.91 8.46 -8.22
C ILE A 263 -15.16 8.73 -9.71
N LYS A 264 -16.03 7.93 -10.38
CA LYS A 264 -16.41 8.09 -11.79
C LYS A 264 -17.78 8.78 -11.94
N GLU A 265 -18.77 8.38 -11.14
CA GLU A 265 -20.16 8.85 -11.24
C GLU A 265 -20.29 10.34 -10.93
N GLN A 266 -19.49 10.83 -10.00
CA GLN A 266 -19.49 12.25 -9.65
C GLN A 266 -18.91 13.18 -10.75
N LYS A 267 -18.32 12.63 -11.84
CA LYS A 267 -17.93 13.41 -13.01
C LYS A 267 -19.13 13.82 -13.89
N ASN A 268 -20.24 13.09 -13.82
CA ASN A 268 -21.39 13.30 -14.71
C ASN A 268 -22.41 14.30 -14.16
N ASP A 269 -22.39 14.62 -12.86
CA ASP A 269 -23.31 15.59 -12.25
C ASP A 269 -22.85 17.07 -12.39
N SER A 270 -21.75 17.32 -13.11
CA SER A 270 -21.14 18.65 -13.28
C SER A 270 -21.20 19.15 -14.75
N LEU A 271 -22.06 18.57 -15.57
CA LEU A 271 -22.44 19.01 -16.93
C LEU A 271 -23.93 19.39 -16.93
#